data_5cdd3544cd43febefcc04d96cada9e61
#
_entry.id   5cdd3544cd43febefcc04d96cada9e61
#
_cell.length_a   1.000
_cell.length_b   1.000
_cell.length_c   1.000
_cell.angle_alpha   90.00
_cell.angle_beta   90.00
_cell.angle_gamma   90.00
#
_symmetry.space_group_name_H-M   'P 1'
#
loop_
_entity.id
_entity.type
_entity.pdbx_description
1 polymer ?
#
loop_
_entity_poly.entity_id
_entity_poly.type
_entity_poly.pdbx_seq_one_letter_code
_entity_poly.pdbx_strand_id
1 'polypeptide(L)'
;MKPTNVVSMDFNSAEAMQEFIETYERDSPSLFPEAELLVLVKTEEASLIAISAYPTEEHRMAASETAQGRIKGHLAPLFKESFRLLGDMVVHHTPNSKAARP
;
A
#
# COMPACT_ATOMS: atom_id res chain seq x y z
N MET A 1 -1.93 10.67 16.08
CA MET A 1 -2.30 10.37 14.70
C MET A 1 -1.09 9.84 13.96
N LYS A 2 -1.29 8.95 13.02
CA LYS A 2 -0.19 8.34 12.29
C LYS A 2 -0.20 8.78 10.83
N PRO A 3 0.96 9.24 10.31
CA PRO A 3 1.06 9.57 8.90
C PRO A 3 0.70 8.35 8.04
N THR A 4 -0.19 8.55 7.08
CA THR A 4 -0.78 7.46 6.32
C THR A 4 -0.82 7.81 4.83
N ASN A 5 -0.52 6.81 4.00
CA ASN A 5 -0.66 6.91 2.55
C ASN A 5 -1.84 6.07 2.12
N VAL A 6 -2.66 6.61 1.23
CA VAL A 6 -3.74 5.87 0.59
C VAL A 6 -3.52 6.01 -0.90
N VAL A 7 -3.27 4.90 -1.58
CA VAL A 7 -2.92 4.92 -3.00
C VAL A 7 -3.93 4.08 -3.79
N SER A 8 -4.59 4.73 -4.74
CA SER A 8 -5.48 4.05 -5.68
C SER A 8 -4.64 3.65 -6.89
N MET A 9 -4.76 2.41 -7.32
CA MET A 9 -3.96 1.87 -8.41
C MET A 9 -4.84 1.12 -9.38
N ASP A 10 -4.79 1.51 -10.66
CA ASP A 10 -5.45 0.78 -11.74
C ASP A 10 -4.36 0.13 -12.57
N PHE A 11 -4.58 -1.13 -12.91
CA PHE A 11 -3.60 -1.93 -13.63
C PHE A 11 -4.04 -2.17 -15.06
N ASN A 12 -3.08 -2.52 -15.92
CA ASN A 12 -3.36 -2.76 -17.33
C ASN A 12 -4.20 -4.01 -17.54
N SER A 13 -4.19 -4.93 -16.58
CA SER A 13 -4.95 -6.18 -16.65
C SER A 13 -5.06 -6.79 -15.26
N ALA A 14 -5.95 -7.78 -15.13
CA ALA A 14 -6.06 -8.54 -13.89
C ALA A 14 -4.76 -9.30 -13.61
N GLU A 15 -4.09 -9.78 -14.65
CA GLU A 15 -2.81 -10.48 -14.51
C GLU A 15 -1.71 -9.54 -14.00
N ALA A 16 -1.67 -8.31 -14.53
CA ALA A 16 -0.70 -7.32 -14.04
C ALA A 16 -0.95 -6.99 -12.57
N MET A 17 -2.21 -6.88 -12.18
CA MET A 17 -2.55 -6.64 -10.78
C MET A 17 -2.10 -7.81 -9.91
N GLN A 18 -2.32 -9.04 -10.35
CA GLN A 18 -1.91 -10.21 -9.59
C GLN A 18 -0.39 -10.26 -9.42
N GLU A 19 0.35 -9.90 -10.46
CA GLU A 19 1.80 -9.82 -10.37
C GLU A 19 2.23 -8.80 -9.33
N PHE A 20 1.55 -7.65 -9.30
CA PHE A 20 1.83 -6.63 -8.30
C PHE A 20 1.53 -7.13 -6.88
N ILE A 21 0.41 -7.81 -6.70
CA ILE A 21 0.02 -8.34 -5.38
C ILE A 21 1.09 -9.28 -4.86
N GLU A 22 1.56 -10.20 -5.71
CA GLU A 22 2.58 -11.18 -5.31
C GLU A 22 3.90 -10.49 -4.97
N THR A 23 4.29 -9.50 -5.78
CA THR A 23 5.51 -8.74 -5.53
C THR A 23 5.40 -7.97 -4.22
N TYR A 24 4.25 -7.33 -3.99
CA TYR A 24 4.03 -6.54 -2.79
C TYR A 24 4.07 -7.43 -1.53
N GLU A 25 3.39 -8.56 -1.58
CA GLU A 25 3.35 -9.48 -0.45
C GLU A 25 4.74 -9.98 -0.09
N ARG A 26 5.55 -10.28 -1.11
CA ARG A 26 6.89 -10.78 -0.90
C ARG A 26 7.86 -9.70 -0.42
N ASP A 27 7.83 -8.53 -1.04
CA ASP A 27 8.87 -7.53 -0.87
C ASP A 27 8.55 -6.37 0.05
N SER A 28 7.27 -6.06 0.28
CA SER A 28 6.92 -4.85 1.03
C SER A 28 7.45 -4.81 2.46
N PRO A 29 7.54 -5.91 3.21
CA PRO A 29 8.13 -5.83 4.56
C PRO A 29 9.58 -5.37 4.54
N SER A 30 10.34 -5.75 3.50
CA SER A 30 11.74 -5.33 3.37
C SER A 30 11.88 -3.92 2.82
N LEU A 31 10.95 -3.54 1.93
CA LEU A 31 10.98 -2.21 1.31
C LEU A 31 10.50 -1.12 2.26
N PHE A 32 9.58 -1.46 3.14
CA PHE A 32 8.97 -0.49 4.05
C PHE A 32 9.07 -1.00 5.49
N PRO A 33 10.30 -1.17 6.00
CA PRO A 33 10.48 -1.80 7.32
C PRO A 33 9.94 -0.98 8.49
N GLU A 34 9.73 0.32 8.28
CA GLU A 34 9.20 1.19 9.32
C GLU A 34 7.67 1.26 9.31
N ALA A 35 7.02 0.63 8.34
CA ALA A 35 5.56 0.67 8.26
C ALA A 35 4.94 -0.10 9.43
N GLU A 36 3.92 0.48 10.01
CA GLU A 36 3.13 -0.15 11.07
C GLU A 36 1.90 -0.83 10.53
N LEU A 37 1.55 -0.53 9.28
CA LEU A 37 0.41 -1.12 8.60
C LEU A 37 0.70 -1.13 7.12
N LEU A 38 0.49 -2.27 6.47
CA LEU A 38 0.61 -2.43 5.03
C LEU A 38 -0.57 -3.28 4.58
N VAL A 39 -1.50 -2.68 3.85
CA VAL A 39 -2.75 -3.33 3.44
C VAL A 39 -3.01 -3.08 1.96
N LEU A 40 -3.43 -4.10 1.25
CA LEU A 40 -3.97 -3.97 -0.10
C LEU A 40 -5.42 -4.39 -0.07
N VAL A 41 -6.27 -3.61 -0.70
CA VAL A 41 -7.70 -3.90 -0.83
C VAL A 41 -8.03 -3.95 -2.31
N LYS A 42 -8.58 -5.09 -2.77
CA LYS A 42 -9.03 -5.21 -4.15
C LYS A 42 -10.39 -4.55 -4.27
N THR A 43 -10.49 -3.58 -5.16
CA THR A 43 -11.72 -2.81 -5.34
C THR A 43 -12.45 -3.19 -6.61
N GLU A 44 -11.71 -3.59 -7.65
CA GLU A 44 -12.26 -4.02 -8.92
C GLU A 44 -11.36 -5.09 -9.51
N GLU A 45 -11.74 -5.62 -10.66
CA GLU A 45 -11.01 -6.72 -11.29
C GLU A 45 -9.54 -6.42 -11.56
N ALA A 46 -9.23 -5.15 -11.81
CA ALA A 46 -7.85 -4.72 -12.06
C ALA A 46 -7.50 -3.47 -11.27
N SER A 47 -8.07 -3.30 -10.08
CA SER A 47 -7.84 -2.13 -9.25
C SER A 47 -7.63 -2.50 -7.80
N LEU A 48 -6.69 -1.79 -7.16
CA LEU A 48 -6.39 -1.96 -5.74
C LEU A 48 -6.33 -0.60 -5.05
N ILE A 49 -6.53 -0.64 -3.73
CA ILE A 49 -6.16 0.49 -2.88
C ILE A 49 -5.13 -0.04 -1.90
N ALA A 50 -4.01 0.68 -1.79
CA ALA A 50 -2.98 0.38 -0.81
C ALA A 50 -3.07 1.37 0.32
N ILE A 51 -3.04 0.88 1.56
CA ILE A 51 -3.06 1.71 2.74
C ILE A 51 -1.84 1.36 3.56
N SER A 52 -1.04 2.38 3.92
CA SER A 52 0.15 2.17 4.75
C SER A 52 0.25 3.28 5.78
N ALA A 53 0.69 2.93 6.98
CA ALA A 53 0.83 3.89 8.07
C ALA A 53 2.21 3.78 8.68
N TYR A 54 2.73 4.91 9.18
CA TYR A 54 4.10 5.03 9.63
C TYR A 54 4.17 5.75 10.97
N PRO A 55 5.22 5.51 11.76
CA PRO A 55 5.34 6.19 13.06
C PRO A 55 5.60 7.69 12.94
N THR A 56 6.27 8.13 11.89
CA THR A 56 6.60 9.55 11.70
C THR A 56 6.41 9.97 10.26
N GLU A 57 6.33 11.30 10.07
CA GLU A 57 6.25 11.89 8.75
C GLU A 57 7.48 11.57 7.91
N GLU A 58 8.64 11.55 8.54
CA GLU A 58 9.89 11.25 7.84
C GLU A 58 9.89 9.83 7.29
N HIS A 59 9.40 8.87 8.06
CA HIS A 59 9.29 7.49 7.60
C HIS A 59 8.29 7.38 6.45
N ARG A 60 7.17 8.11 6.54
CA ARG A 60 6.18 8.11 5.47
C ARG A 60 6.76 8.68 4.17
N MET A 61 7.51 9.77 4.28
CA MET A 61 8.12 10.39 3.10
C MET A 61 9.13 9.46 2.44
N ALA A 62 9.96 8.81 3.25
CA ALA A 62 10.94 7.87 2.71
C ALA A 62 10.26 6.70 2.00
N ALA A 63 9.19 6.18 2.60
CA ALA A 63 8.44 5.09 1.97
C ALA A 63 7.77 5.54 0.67
N SER A 64 7.25 6.78 0.65
CA SER A 64 6.64 7.34 -0.55
C SER A 64 7.65 7.43 -1.68
N GLU A 65 8.87 7.87 -1.39
CA GLU A 65 9.92 7.97 -2.41
C GLU A 65 10.27 6.58 -2.97
N THR A 66 10.40 5.60 -2.09
CA THR A 66 10.67 4.22 -2.51
C THR A 66 9.56 3.71 -3.41
N ALA A 67 8.30 3.89 -3.00
CA ALA A 67 7.16 3.42 -3.78
C ALA A 67 7.06 4.12 -5.12
N GLN A 68 7.26 5.44 -5.15
CA GLN A 68 7.22 6.21 -6.39
C GLN A 68 8.29 5.76 -7.37
N GLY A 69 9.49 5.52 -6.86
CA GLY A 69 10.58 5.05 -7.71
C GLY A 69 10.26 3.71 -8.35
N ARG A 70 9.62 2.81 -7.62
CA ARG A 70 9.23 1.51 -8.16
C ARG A 70 8.11 1.63 -9.19
N ILE A 71 7.10 2.46 -8.89
CA ILE A 71 5.98 2.65 -9.80
C ILE A 71 6.41 3.29 -11.11
N LYS A 72 7.32 4.26 -11.06
CA LYS A 72 7.82 4.92 -12.26
C LYS A 72 8.87 4.11 -13.01
N GLY A 73 9.51 3.16 -12.34
CA GLY A 73 10.59 2.36 -12.92
C GLY A 73 10.17 0.92 -13.16
N HIS A 74 10.60 0.05 -12.27
CA HIS A 74 10.46 -1.39 -12.42
C HIS A 74 9.00 -1.86 -12.60
N LEU A 75 8.08 -1.25 -11.88
CA LEU A 75 6.67 -1.65 -11.92
C LEU A 75 5.83 -0.90 -12.94
N ALA A 76 6.42 0.10 -13.60
CA ALA A 76 5.67 0.94 -14.54
C ALA A 76 4.85 0.17 -15.58
N PRO A 77 5.37 -0.92 -16.18
CA PRO A 77 4.60 -1.64 -17.20
C PRO A 77 3.29 -2.26 -16.70
N LEU A 78 3.15 -2.44 -15.39
CA LEU A 78 1.94 -3.05 -14.82
C LEU A 78 0.81 -2.05 -14.68
N PHE A 79 1.12 -0.76 -14.55
CA PHE A 79 0.17 0.26 -14.17
C PHE A 79 -0.47 0.96 -15.35
N LYS A 80 -1.77 1.21 -15.22
CA LYS A 80 -2.50 2.09 -16.11
C LYS A 80 -2.53 3.50 -15.50
N GLU A 81 -2.83 3.58 -14.20
CA GLU A 81 -2.97 4.86 -13.51
C GLU A 81 -2.78 4.65 -12.01
N SER A 82 -2.25 5.65 -11.33
CA SER A 82 -2.19 5.61 -9.88
C SER A 82 -2.44 7.02 -9.34
N PHE A 83 -3.02 7.07 -8.14
CA PHE A 83 -3.39 8.31 -7.50
C PHE A 83 -3.16 8.16 -6.00
N ARG A 84 -2.48 9.13 -5.40
CA ARG A 84 -2.09 9.04 -4.00
C ARG A 84 -2.66 10.18 -3.17
N LEU A 85 -3.18 9.81 -1.99
CA LEU A 85 -3.61 10.76 -0.97
C LEU A 85 -2.71 10.59 0.24
N LEU A 86 -2.32 11.71 0.83
CA LEU A 86 -1.52 11.73 2.04
C LEU A 86 -2.41 12.25 3.16
N GLY A 87 -2.41 11.55 4.28
CA GLY A 87 -3.26 11.95 5.39
C GLY A 87 -2.76 11.40 6.70
N ASP A 88 -3.59 11.50 7.71
CA ASP A 88 -3.31 10.98 9.03
C ASP A 88 -4.40 10.01 9.44
N MET A 89 -3.99 8.88 10.01
CA MET A 89 -4.95 7.94 10.58
C MET A 89 -5.40 8.52 11.91
N VAL A 90 -6.66 8.92 11.99
CA VAL A 90 -7.18 9.58 13.18
C VAL A 90 -7.91 8.62 14.13
N VAL A 91 -8.39 7.49 13.61
CA VAL A 91 -9.04 6.45 14.42
C VAL A 91 -8.63 5.09 13.89
N HIS A 92 -8.21 4.21 14.79
CA HIS A 92 -7.89 2.84 14.41
C HIS A 92 -8.28 1.92 15.56
N HIS A 93 -9.26 1.07 15.32
CA HIS A 93 -9.72 0.06 16.28
C HIS A 93 -9.60 -1.32 15.64
N THR A 94 -9.36 -2.33 16.47
CA THR A 94 -9.40 -3.72 16.05
C THR A 94 -10.29 -4.49 17.02
N PRO A 95 -11.59 -4.15 17.07
CA PRO A 95 -12.46 -4.68 18.13
C PRO A 95 -12.61 -6.20 18.12
N ASN A 96 -12.45 -6.83 16.97
CA ASN A 96 -12.59 -8.28 16.83
C ASN A 96 -11.26 -9.02 16.88
N SER A 97 -10.16 -8.33 17.18
CA SER A 97 -8.85 -8.96 17.12
C SER A 97 -8.72 -10.18 18.05
N LYS A 98 -9.38 -10.14 19.21
CA LYS A 98 -9.39 -11.28 20.14
C LYS A 98 -10.45 -12.30 19.74
N ALA A 99 -11.63 -11.82 19.34
CA ALA A 99 -12.74 -12.70 18.96
C ALA A 99 -12.43 -13.52 17.72
N ALA A 100 -11.61 -12.99 16.83
CA ALA A 100 -11.25 -13.67 15.60
C ALA A 100 -10.27 -14.83 15.84
N ARG A 101 -9.72 -14.94 17.02
CA ARG A 101 -8.80 -16.02 17.37
C ARG A 101 -9.51 -17.07 18.20
N PRO A 102 -9.64 -18.28 17.66
CA PRO A 102 -10.29 -19.36 18.39
C PRO A 102 -9.48 -19.77 19.62
#